data_d5787134432fa473674ca312d4146024
#
_entry.id   d5787134432fa473674ca312d4146024
#
_cell.length_a   1.000
_cell.length_b   1.000
_cell.length_c   1.000
_cell.angle_alpha   90.00
_cell.angle_beta   90.00
_cell.angle_gamma   90.00
#
_symmetry.space_group_name_H-M   'P 1'
#
loop_
_entity.id
_entity.type
_entity.pdbx_description
1 polymer ?
#
loop_
_entity_poly.entity_id
_entity_poly.type
_entity_poly.pdbx_seq_one_letter_code
_entity_poly.pdbx_strand_id
1 'polypeptide(L)'
;LAAVTIIKLTGENHQDIDRVASQIKTICDAGGISLRGPIPLPTRRLVVPVRKAPDGEGSETYDHWELRVHKRLLEMDINSGKDESALRQVTRIEIPDTVSIELSMRVAN
;
A
#
# COMPACT_ATOMS: atom_id res chain seq x y z
N LEU A 1 7.22 -12.11 23.98
CA LEU A 1 7.45 -12.31 22.55
C LEU A 1 7.00 -11.09 21.78
N ALA A 2 7.92 -10.51 21.06
CA ALA A 2 7.62 -9.37 20.20
C ALA A 2 6.97 -9.85 18.90
N ALA A 3 5.99 -9.12 18.43
CA ALA A 3 5.38 -9.38 17.13
C ALA A 3 5.66 -8.20 16.20
N VAL A 4 5.80 -8.49 14.92
CA VAL A 4 5.96 -7.47 13.90
C VAL A 4 4.74 -7.51 13.00
N THR A 5 4.06 -6.37 12.89
CA THR A 5 2.96 -6.23 11.96
C THR A 5 3.49 -5.64 10.67
N ILE A 6 3.26 -6.33 9.57
CA ILE A 6 3.67 -5.90 8.25
C ILE A 6 2.45 -5.30 7.56
N ILE A 7 2.57 -4.04 7.17
CA ILE A 7 1.50 -3.32 6.50
C ILE A 7 1.93 -3.09 5.06
N LYS A 8 1.18 -3.65 4.13
CA LYS A 8 1.45 -3.52 2.71
C LYS A 8 0.38 -2.65 2.07
N LEU A 9 0.80 -1.54 1.49
CA LEU A 9 -0.07 -0.62 0.79
C LEU A 9 0.13 -0.79 -0.71
N THR A 10 -0.96 -0.91 -1.43
CA THR A 10 -0.94 -1.09 -2.88
C THR A 10 -1.93 -0.15 -3.52
N GLY A 11 -1.57 0.51 -4.60
CA GLY A 11 -2.47 1.40 -5.30
C GLY A 11 -1.89 1.96 -6.59
N GLU A 12 -2.75 2.54 -7.37
CA GLU A 12 -2.38 3.12 -8.67
C GLU A 12 -1.81 4.53 -8.51
N ASN A 13 -2.23 5.25 -7.48
CA ASN A 13 -1.81 6.63 -7.25
C ASN A 13 -0.82 6.67 -6.08
N HIS A 14 0.44 6.99 -6.38
CA HIS A 14 1.48 7.05 -5.36
C HIS A 14 1.21 8.12 -4.29
N GLN A 15 0.53 9.20 -4.65
CA GLN A 15 0.21 10.27 -3.69
C GLN A 15 -0.76 9.78 -2.62
N ASP A 16 -1.76 9.01 -3.01
CA ASP A 16 -2.73 8.44 -2.07
C ASP A 16 -2.06 7.43 -1.13
N ILE A 17 -1.16 6.61 -1.67
CA ILE A 17 -0.40 5.65 -0.87
C ILE A 17 0.48 6.37 0.13
N ASP A 18 1.19 7.40 -0.30
CA ASP A 18 2.07 8.17 0.57
C ASP A 18 1.28 8.90 1.66
N ARG A 19 0.07 9.35 1.35
CA ARG A 19 -0.81 9.99 2.33
C ARG A 19 -1.22 8.99 3.41
N VAL A 20 -1.63 7.79 3.03
CA VAL A 20 -1.99 6.74 3.99
C VAL A 20 -0.78 6.33 4.82
N ALA A 21 0.38 6.18 4.21
CA ALA A 21 1.61 5.86 4.92
C ALA A 21 1.96 6.93 5.94
N SER A 22 1.78 8.21 5.60
CA SER A 22 2.01 9.33 6.51
C SER A 22 1.05 9.31 7.70
N GLN A 23 -0.21 8.96 7.48
CA GLN A 23 -1.20 8.82 8.56
C GLN A 23 -0.80 7.70 9.52
N ILE A 24 -0.36 6.57 9.00
CA ILE A 24 0.11 5.45 9.81
C ILE A 24 1.33 5.87 10.63
N LYS A 25 2.26 6.57 10.01
CA LYS A 25 3.44 7.05 10.71
C LYS A 25 3.09 8.00 11.84
N THR A 26 2.14 8.90 11.62
CA THR A 26 1.66 9.84 12.64
C THR A 26 1.08 9.10 13.84
N ILE A 27 0.28 8.06 13.60
CA ILE A 27 -0.32 7.26 14.67
C ILE A 27 0.77 6.54 15.46
N CYS A 28 1.76 5.98 14.79
CA CYS A 28 2.86 5.28 15.45
C CYS A 28 3.73 6.24 16.25
N ASP A 29 4.02 7.42 15.74
CA ASP A 29 4.80 8.44 16.44
C ASP A 29 4.07 8.91 17.70
N ALA A 30 2.77 9.11 17.61
CA ALA A 30 1.96 9.52 18.76
C ALA A 30 1.91 8.44 19.85
N GLY A 31 1.92 7.17 19.45
CA GLY A 31 1.92 6.05 20.37
C GLY A 31 3.30 5.62 20.86
N GLY A 32 4.36 6.23 20.36
CA GLY A 32 5.72 5.85 20.72
C GLY A 32 6.13 4.48 20.18
N ILE A 33 5.55 4.06 19.07
CA ILE A 33 5.79 2.74 18.48
C ILE A 33 6.91 2.83 17.47
N SER A 34 7.80 1.84 17.48
CA SER A 34 8.86 1.74 16.47
C SER A 34 8.27 1.31 15.14
N LEU A 35 8.45 2.14 14.14
CA LEU A 35 7.98 1.90 12.78
C LEU A 35 9.16 1.96 11.81
N ARG A 36 9.30 0.93 11.00
CA ARG A 36 10.29 0.89 9.93
C ARG A 36 9.59 1.15 8.59
N GLY A 37 10.16 2.01 7.80
CA GLY A 37 9.62 2.37 6.52
C GLY A 37 8.94 3.71 6.50
N PRO A 38 8.22 4.09 5.47
CA PRO A 38 7.77 3.23 4.36
C PRO A 38 8.92 2.80 3.43
N ILE A 39 8.92 1.52 3.11
CA ILE A 39 9.91 0.94 2.20
C ILE A 39 9.26 0.83 0.83
N PRO A 40 9.76 1.53 -0.20
CA PRO A 40 9.19 1.41 -1.53
C PRO A 40 9.54 0.04 -2.12
N LEU A 41 8.51 -0.66 -2.56
CA LEU A 41 8.69 -1.90 -3.32
C LEU A 41 8.67 -1.58 -4.81
N PRO A 42 9.20 -2.46 -5.66
CA PRO A 42 9.20 -2.22 -7.09
C PRO A 42 7.81 -1.95 -7.63
N THR A 43 7.68 -0.92 -8.46
CA THR A 43 6.43 -0.58 -9.11
C THR A 43 6.15 -1.57 -10.21
N ARG A 44 4.95 -2.13 -10.21
CA ARG A 44 4.49 -2.97 -11.28
C ARG A 44 3.91 -2.12 -12.38
N ARG A 45 4.37 -2.35 -13.58
CA ARG A 45 3.87 -1.69 -14.77
C ARG A 45 3.15 -2.71 -15.63
N LEU A 46 1.87 -2.47 -15.88
CA LEU A 46 1.06 -3.31 -16.74
C LEU A 46 0.73 -2.51 -17.98
N VAL A 47 1.07 -3.03 -19.15
CA VAL A 47 0.75 -2.39 -20.41
C VAL A 47 -0.22 -3.31 -21.14
N VAL A 48 -1.41 -2.80 -21.40
CA VAL A 48 -2.44 -3.55 -22.14
C VAL A 48 -2.66 -2.89 -23.47
N PRO A 49 -2.40 -3.58 -24.58
CA PRO A 49 -2.74 -3.04 -25.89
C PRO A 49 -4.25 -3.05 -26.08
N VAL A 50 -4.80 -1.90 -26.43
CA VAL A 50 -6.23 -1.75 -26.67
C VAL A 50 -6.44 -1.40 -28.13
N ARG A 51 -7.33 -2.14 -28.80
CA ARG A 51 -7.65 -1.91 -30.20
C ARG A 51 -8.47 -0.64 -30.34
N LYS A 52 -7.97 0.31 -31.14
CA LYS A 52 -8.66 1.60 -31.34
C LYS A 52 -9.84 1.50 -32.31
N ALA A 53 -9.77 0.60 -33.28
CA ALA A 53 -10.83 0.43 -34.29
C ALA A 53 -11.56 -0.88 -34.06
N PRO A 54 -12.73 -0.85 -33.42
CA PRO A 54 -13.45 -2.08 -33.07
C PRO A 54 -14.05 -2.81 -34.25
N ASP A 55 -14.25 -2.16 -35.42
CA ASP A 55 -14.81 -2.77 -36.62
C ASP A 55 -13.79 -3.58 -37.42
N GLY A 56 -12.52 -3.42 -37.14
CA GLY A 56 -11.48 -4.20 -37.78
C GLY A 56 -11.19 -3.84 -39.22
N GLU A 57 -11.76 -2.78 -39.76
CA GLU A 57 -11.46 -2.30 -41.11
C GLU A 57 -10.21 -1.43 -41.10
N GLY A 58 -9.34 -1.68 -42.05
CA GLY A 58 -8.11 -0.93 -42.24
C GLY A 58 -6.98 -1.45 -41.41
N SER A 59 -5.94 -0.64 -41.26
CA SER A 59 -4.79 -1.00 -40.45
C SER A 59 -5.18 -1.13 -38.97
N GLU A 60 -4.74 -2.21 -38.36
CA GLU A 60 -4.98 -2.41 -36.94
C GLU A 60 -4.18 -1.39 -36.14
N THR A 61 -4.88 -0.44 -35.56
CA THR A 61 -4.27 0.52 -34.66
C THR A 61 -4.59 0.13 -33.24
N TYR A 62 -3.56 0.07 -32.41
CA TYR A 62 -3.68 -0.26 -30.99
C TYR A 62 -3.28 0.93 -30.16
N ASP A 63 -4.07 1.20 -29.15
CA ASP A 63 -3.66 2.07 -28.07
C ASP A 63 -3.04 1.23 -26.96
N HIS A 64 -2.16 1.82 -26.19
CA HIS A 64 -1.56 1.14 -25.05
C HIS A 64 -2.09 1.76 -23.78
N TRP A 65 -2.80 0.93 -23.01
CA TRP A 65 -3.22 1.33 -21.68
C TRP A 65 -2.16 0.87 -20.69
N GLU A 66 -1.68 1.80 -19.89
CA GLU A 66 -0.62 1.52 -18.94
C GLU A 66 -1.15 1.70 -17.52
N LEU A 67 -0.98 0.66 -16.72
CA LEU A 67 -1.32 0.67 -15.31
C LEU A 67 -0.04 0.54 -14.50
N ARG A 68 0.18 1.48 -13.59
CA ARG A 68 1.30 1.43 -12.65
C ARG A 68 0.75 1.15 -11.27
N VAL A 69 1.22 0.06 -10.67
CA VAL A 69 0.82 -0.32 -9.31
C VAL A 69 2.00 -0.05 -8.39
N HIS A 70 1.82 0.89 -7.49
CA HIS A 70 2.82 1.27 -6.50
C HIS A 70 2.58 0.48 -5.22
N LYS A 71 3.67 0.10 -4.57
CA LYS A 71 3.60 -0.65 -3.32
C LYS A 71 4.52 -0.01 -2.29
N ARG A 72 4.05 0.03 -1.05
CA ARG A 72 4.84 0.48 0.09
C ARG A 72 4.70 -0.52 1.21
N LEU A 73 5.78 -0.78 1.91
CA LEU A 73 5.83 -1.71 3.02
C LEU A 73 6.19 -0.95 4.29
N LEU A 74 5.40 -1.17 5.35
CA LEU A 74 5.69 -0.63 6.67
C LEU A 74 5.75 -1.79 7.66
N GLU A 75 6.69 -1.73 8.59
CA GLU A 75 6.82 -2.73 9.63
C GLU A 75 6.69 -2.05 10.98
N MET A 76 5.76 -2.52 11.78
CA MET A 76 5.43 -1.96 13.07
C MET A 76 5.71 -2.99 14.16
N ASP A 77 6.53 -2.61 15.14
CA ASP A 77 6.86 -3.51 16.25
C ASP A 77 5.78 -3.43 17.32
N ILE A 78 5.19 -4.57 17.64
CA ILE A 78 4.14 -4.69 18.67
C ILE A 78 4.73 -5.40 19.88
N ASN A 79 4.93 -4.66 20.96
CA ASN A 79 5.55 -5.16 22.18
C ASN A 79 4.62 -5.19 23.38
N SER A 80 3.53 -4.44 23.36
CA SER A 80 2.64 -4.30 24.51
C SER A 80 1.21 -4.04 24.08
N GLY A 81 0.28 -4.06 25.03
CA GLY A 81 -1.12 -3.73 24.76
C GLY A 81 -1.34 -2.30 24.27
N LYS A 82 -0.46 -1.39 24.61
CA LYS A 82 -0.45 -0.03 24.08
C LYS A 82 -0.27 -0.04 22.56
N ASP A 83 0.64 -0.88 22.08
CA ASP A 83 0.94 -0.99 20.67
C ASP A 83 -0.24 -1.59 19.90
N GLU A 84 -0.96 -2.53 20.53
CA GLU A 84 -2.18 -3.07 19.95
C GLU A 84 -3.27 -2.02 19.77
N SER A 85 -3.37 -1.08 20.71
CA SER A 85 -4.31 0.04 20.59
C SER A 85 -4.00 0.89 19.37
N ALA A 86 -2.72 1.18 19.13
CA ALA A 86 -2.31 1.91 17.94
C ALA A 86 -2.60 1.13 16.66
N LEU A 87 -2.41 -0.19 16.69
CA LEU A 87 -2.75 -1.04 15.55
C LEU A 87 -4.25 -0.95 15.22
N ARG A 88 -5.10 -0.91 16.23
CA ARG A 88 -6.54 -0.72 16.01
C ARG A 88 -6.84 0.62 15.37
N GLN A 89 -6.13 1.67 15.76
CA GLN A 89 -6.28 2.98 15.12
C GLN A 89 -5.88 2.93 13.65
N VAL A 90 -4.81 2.20 13.33
CA VAL A 90 -4.38 2.01 11.95
C VAL A 90 -5.46 1.33 11.12
N THR A 91 -6.14 0.32 11.67
CA THR A 91 -7.20 -0.37 10.96
C THR A 91 -8.46 0.47 10.77
N ARG A 92 -8.60 1.57 11.52
CA ARG A 92 -9.75 2.48 11.43
C ARG A 92 -9.51 3.68 10.54
N ILE A 93 -8.32 3.78 9.95
CA ILE A 93 -8.02 4.88 9.03
C ILE A 93 -8.94 4.78 7.82
N GLU A 94 -9.49 5.93 7.44
CA GLU A 94 -10.27 6.01 6.21
C GLU A 94 -9.31 5.91 5.02
N ILE A 95 -9.48 4.87 4.22
CA ILE A 95 -8.60 4.56 3.11
C ILE A 95 -9.33 4.86 1.81
N PRO A 96 -8.71 5.65 0.88
CA PRO A 96 -9.31 5.85 -0.43
C PRO A 96 -9.51 4.53 -1.18
N ASP A 97 -10.52 4.47 -2.03
CA ASP A 97 -10.80 3.27 -2.83
C ASP A 97 -9.65 2.89 -3.74
N THR A 98 -8.78 3.85 -4.05
CA THR A 98 -7.61 3.63 -4.90
C THR A 98 -6.47 2.90 -4.19
N VAL A 99 -6.56 2.73 -2.87
CA VAL A 99 -5.51 2.11 -2.06
C VAL A 99 -6.04 0.85 -1.41
N SER A 100 -5.28 -0.24 -1.53
CA SER A 100 -5.55 -1.49 -0.83
C SER A 100 -4.55 -1.65 0.31
N ILE A 101 -5.02 -2.08 1.46
CA ILE A 101 -4.18 -2.32 2.62
C ILE A 101 -4.23 -3.80 2.98
N GLU A 102 -3.08 -4.37 3.23
CA GLU A 102 -2.96 -5.76 3.67
C GLU A 102 -2.12 -5.78 4.95
N LEU A 103 -2.67 -6.42 5.97
CA LEU A 103 -2.00 -6.56 7.26
C LEU A 103 -1.62 -8.01 7.47
N SER A 104 -0.38 -8.25 7.83
CA SER A 104 0.07 -9.57 8.24
C SER A 104 0.92 -9.43 9.49
N MET A 105 0.99 -10.50 10.28
CA MET A 105 1.76 -10.50 11.52
C MET A 105 2.81 -11.59 11.47
N ARG A 106 3.97 -11.28 12.02
CA ARG A 106 5.08 -12.20 12.12
C ARG A 106 5.62 -12.13 13.55
N VAL A 107 5.90 -13.29 14.11
CA VAL A 107 6.56 -13.34 15.42
C VAL A 107 8.04 -13.06 15.21
N ALA A 108 8.56 -12.08 15.92
CA ALA A 108 9.97 -11.74 15.88
C ALA A 108 10.73 -12.62 16.88
N ASN A 109 11.78 -13.24 16.40
CA ASN A 109 12.67 -14.02 17.24
C ASN A 109 13.81 -13.17 17.78
#